data_78fd813237a64a59fe478aa38c39ea91
#
_entry.id   78fd813237a64a59fe478aa38c39ea91
#
_cell.length_a   1.000
_cell.length_b   1.000
_cell.length_c   1.000
_cell.angle_alpha   90.00
_cell.angle_beta   90.00
_cell.angle_gamma   90.00
#
_symmetry.space_group_name_H-M   'P 1'
#
loop_
_entity.id
_entity.type
_entity.pdbx_description
1 polymer ?
#
loop_
_entity_poly.entity_id
_entity_poly.type
_entity_poly.pdbx_seq_one_letter_code
_entity_poly.pdbx_strand_id
1 'polypeptide(L)'
;MKFGNSRNFEQCYNLQAAVDTDTMLIVGTYPTRNCNDKMEIKKCVESISEEVKRNKKVFVCADTGYFSGDLIEKTEKEHPKVKVICATERVGHGRTVEQIFEKLPAELPEEKAGEAMTTEKMRARLRTGKGQEIYSKRKTTVEPAFGIIKRVMGFRQFLMRGLENIGIEWDSVTISYNLSRMHSLKSLALAKE
;
A
#
# COMPACT_ATOMS: atom_id res chain seq x y z
N MET A 1 7.24 -8.14 -19.06
CA MET A 1 6.81 -6.74 -18.82
C MET A 1 7.75 -5.81 -19.57
N LYS A 2 7.32 -4.65 -20.10
CA LYS A 2 8.24 -3.64 -20.62
C LYS A 2 8.77 -2.77 -19.48
N PHE A 3 10.07 -2.57 -19.42
CA PHE A 3 10.67 -1.66 -18.45
C PHE A 3 10.80 -0.26 -19.08
N GLY A 4 9.99 0.69 -18.62
CA GLY A 4 10.01 2.07 -19.11
C GLY A 4 9.85 2.18 -20.62
N ASN A 5 10.76 2.91 -21.28
CA ASN A 5 10.79 3.09 -22.74
C ASN A 5 11.56 2.00 -23.50
N SER A 6 11.92 0.89 -22.85
CA SER A 6 12.60 -0.24 -23.51
C SER A 6 11.74 -0.81 -24.64
N ARG A 7 12.36 -1.10 -25.80
CA ARG A 7 11.71 -1.82 -26.91
C ARG A 7 11.61 -3.32 -26.64
N ASN A 8 12.36 -3.84 -25.69
CA ASN A 8 12.44 -5.26 -25.39
C ASN A 8 11.50 -5.64 -24.24
N PHE A 9 10.95 -6.84 -24.32
CA PHE A 9 10.24 -7.47 -23.21
C PHE A 9 11.27 -8.14 -22.29
N GLU A 10 11.27 -7.75 -21.04
CA GLU A 10 12.12 -8.37 -20.01
C GLU A 10 11.26 -9.21 -19.07
N GLN A 11 11.84 -10.27 -18.52
CA GLN A 11 11.19 -11.05 -17.48
C GLN A 11 11.27 -10.25 -16.18
N CYS A 12 10.13 -9.69 -15.77
CA CYS A 12 10.02 -8.89 -14.57
C CYS A 12 8.98 -9.52 -13.63
N TYR A 13 9.21 -9.32 -12.33
CA TYR A 13 8.24 -9.64 -11.29
C TYR A 13 7.69 -8.35 -10.70
N ASN A 14 6.44 -8.39 -10.31
CA ASN A 14 5.80 -7.29 -9.59
C ASN A 14 5.95 -7.55 -8.09
N LEU A 15 6.60 -6.63 -7.38
CA LEU A 15 6.81 -6.72 -5.94
C LEU A 15 5.76 -5.90 -5.22
N GLN A 16 5.02 -6.57 -4.37
CA GLN A 16 4.01 -5.95 -3.52
C GLN A 16 4.58 -5.75 -2.12
N ALA A 17 4.30 -4.59 -1.53
CA ALA A 17 4.69 -4.30 -0.15
C ALA A 17 3.64 -3.43 0.54
N ALA A 18 3.26 -3.83 1.75
CA ALA A 18 2.49 -3.02 2.67
C ALA A 18 3.46 -2.39 3.68
N VAL A 19 3.47 -1.06 3.75
CA VAL A 19 4.37 -0.29 4.63
C VAL A 19 3.54 0.46 5.65
N ASP A 20 3.89 0.31 6.93
CA ASP A 20 3.27 1.06 8.02
C ASP A 20 3.62 2.55 7.94
N THR A 21 2.62 3.41 8.02
CA THR A 21 2.76 4.85 7.79
C THR A 21 3.52 5.58 8.92
N ASP A 22 3.50 5.04 10.13
CA ASP A 22 4.09 5.69 11.30
C ASP A 22 5.55 5.25 11.50
N THR A 23 5.82 3.97 11.32
CA THR A 23 7.15 3.39 11.55
C THR A 23 7.97 3.25 10.27
N MET A 24 7.34 3.25 9.10
CA MET A 24 7.95 2.94 7.80
C MET A 24 8.46 1.49 7.70
N LEU A 25 7.97 0.59 8.56
CA LEU A 25 8.29 -0.84 8.47
C LEU A 25 7.46 -1.52 7.39
N ILE A 26 8.05 -2.44 6.67
CA ILE A 26 7.34 -3.32 5.75
C ILE A 26 6.66 -4.41 6.58
N VAL A 27 5.33 -4.40 6.61
CA VAL A 27 4.48 -5.28 7.44
C VAL A 27 3.82 -6.40 6.65
N GLY A 28 3.97 -6.39 5.34
CA GLY A 28 3.50 -7.43 4.44
C GLY A 28 4.18 -7.30 3.09
N THR A 29 4.53 -8.43 2.47
CA THR A 29 5.22 -8.42 1.19
C THR A 29 5.06 -9.75 0.45
N TYR A 30 5.08 -9.71 -0.88
CA TYR A 30 5.16 -10.89 -1.73
C TYR A 30 5.48 -10.53 -3.17
N PRO A 31 6.12 -11.38 -3.95
CA PRO A 31 6.27 -11.23 -5.40
C PRO A 31 5.06 -11.81 -6.15
N THR A 32 4.71 -11.20 -7.27
CA THR A 32 3.68 -11.73 -8.17
C THR A 32 4.12 -11.67 -9.64
N ARG A 33 3.54 -12.52 -10.48
CA ARG A 33 3.72 -12.47 -11.94
C ARG A 33 2.70 -11.57 -12.62
N ASN A 34 1.70 -11.10 -11.88
CA ASN A 34 0.66 -10.25 -12.42
C ASN A 34 1.23 -8.88 -12.79
N CYS A 35 1.01 -8.48 -14.04
CA CYS A 35 1.42 -7.16 -14.54
C CYS A 35 0.50 -6.03 -14.06
N ASN A 36 -0.65 -6.38 -13.49
CA ASN A 36 -1.72 -5.47 -13.10
C ASN A 36 -2.03 -5.68 -11.61
N ASP A 37 -2.06 -4.60 -10.86
CA ASP A 37 -2.30 -4.62 -9.42
C ASP A 37 -3.77 -4.79 -9.03
N LYS A 38 -4.69 -4.74 -10.01
CA LYS A 38 -6.14 -4.78 -9.78
C LYS A 38 -6.63 -6.00 -8.99
N MET A 39 -5.93 -7.13 -9.13
CA MET A 39 -6.26 -8.37 -8.43
C MET A 39 -5.44 -8.59 -7.15
N GLU A 40 -4.56 -7.64 -6.80
CA GLU A 40 -3.58 -7.85 -5.74
C GLU A 40 -4.03 -7.35 -4.36
N ILE A 41 -5.10 -6.53 -4.27
CA ILE A 41 -5.51 -5.91 -2.99
C ILE A 41 -5.78 -6.95 -1.89
N LYS A 42 -6.42 -8.06 -2.23
CA LYS A 42 -6.73 -9.14 -1.27
C LYS A 42 -5.45 -9.78 -0.75
N LYS A 43 -4.56 -10.21 -1.65
CA LYS A 43 -3.28 -10.81 -1.28
C LYS A 43 -2.39 -9.85 -0.50
N CYS A 44 -2.43 -8.56 -0.85
CA CYS A 44 -1.72 -7.54 -0.11
C CYS A 44 -2.20 -7.47 1.35
N VAL A 45 -3.52 -7.47 1.58
CA VAL A 45 -4.09 -7.49 2.93
C VAL A 45 -3.76 -8.80 3.66
N GLU A 46 -3.82 -9.94 2.97
CA GLU A 46 -3.46 -11.25 3.53
C GLU A 46 -1.99 -11.33 3.94
N SER A 47 -1.08 -10.68 3.19
CA SER A 47 0.35 -10.65 3.50
C SER A 47 0.69 -9.83 4.74
N ILE A 48 -0.19 -8.92 5.18
CA ILE A 48 0.03 -8.13 6.40
C ILE A 48 -0.03 -9.06 7.61
N SER A 49 0.97 -8.94 8.48
CA SER A 49 1.05 -9.73 9.73
C SER A 49 -0.26 -9.69 10.53
N GLU A 50 -0.69 -10.84 11.03
CA GLU A 50 -1.89 -10.97 11.87
C GLU A 50 -1.79 -10.14 13.14
N GLU A 51 -0.60 -9.92 13.68
CA GLU A 51 -0.36 -9.08 14.85
C GLU A 51 -0.75 -7.62 14.59
N VAL A 52 -0.45 -7.12 13.39
CA VAL A 52 -0.85 -5.77 12.96
C VAL A 52 -2.37 -5.66 12.86
N LYS A 53 -3.03 -6.69 12.33
CA LYS A 53 -4.50 -6.73 12.13
C LYS A 53 -5.28 -7.00 13.43
N ARG A 54 -4.65 -7.58 14.45
CA ARG A 54 -5.35 -8.13 15.63
C ARG A 54 -5.89 -7.07 16.59
N ASN A 55 -5.15 -6.01 16.84
CA ASN A 55 -5.38 -5.12 17.97
C ASN A 55 -6.11 -3.81 17.67
N LYS A 56 -6.19 -3.39 16.39
CA LYS A 56 -6.84 -2.12 16.00
C LYS A 56 -7.42 -2.17 14.59
N LYS A 57 -8.29 -1.22 14.28
CA LYS A 57 -8.79 -1.02 12.93
C LYS A 57 -7.64 -0.56 12.02
N VAL A 58 -7.40 -1.30 10.96
CA VAL A 58 -6.31 -1.05 10.01
C VAL A 58 -6.89 -0.40 8.75
N PHE A 59 -6.32 0.72 8.35
CA PHE A 59 -6.63 1.37 7.09
C PHE A 59 -5.55 1.03 6.06
N VAL A 60 -5.94 0.37 4.98
CA VAL A 60 -5.04 0.04 3.88
C VAL A 60 -5.26 1.03 2.76
N CYS A 61 -4.23 1.83 2.48
CA CYS A 61 -4.26 2.82 1.43
C CYS A 61 -3.57 2.29 0.17
N ALA A 62 -4.29 2.27 -0.95
CA ALA A 62 -3.80 1.75 -2.21
C ALA A 62 -3.96 2.75 -3.36
N ASP A 63 -3.19 2.54 -4.43
CA ASP A 63 -3.30 3.34 -5.67
C ASP A 63 -4.50 2.94 -6.52
N THR A 64 -4.82 3.75 -7.50
CA THR A 64 -5.90 3.51 -8.49
C THR A 64 -5.79 2.14 -9.17
N GLY A 65 -4.56 1.64 -9.36
CA GLY A 65 -4.31 0.33 -9.97
C GLY A 65 -4.92 -0.84 -9.21
N TYR A 66 -5.14 -0.69 -7.91
CA TYR A 66 -5.72 -1.73 -7.03
C TYR A 66 -7.25 -1.69 -6.95
N PHE A 67 -7.90 -0.68 -7.51
CA PHE A 67 -9.34 -0.54 -7.35
C PHE A 67 -10.10 -1.67 -8.06
N SER A 68 -10.75 -2.52 -7.28
CA SER A 68 -11.73 -3.51 -7.69
C SER A 68 -12.79 -3.60 -6.60
N GLY A 69 -14.01 -3.15 -6.91
CA GLY A 69 -15.10 -3.09 -5.92
C GLY A 69 -15.38 -4.44 -5.28
N ASP A 70 -15.53 -5.48 -6.11
CA ASP A 70 -15.83 -6.84 -5.65
C ASP A 70 -14.73 -7.42 -4.74
N LEU A 71 -13.46 -7.18 -5.10
CA LEU A 71 -12.33 -7.67 -4.30
C LEU A 71 -12.18 -6.90 -2.99
N ILE A 72 -12.40 -5.59 -3.00
CA ILE A 72 -12.37 -4.76 -1.79
C ILE A 72 -13.48 -5.21 -0.84
N GLU A 73 -14.71 -5.38 -1.34
CA GLU A 73 -15.83 -5.87 -0.55
C GLU A 73 -15.53 -7.23 0.08
N LYS A 74 -15.07 -8.19 -0.76
CA LYS A 74 -14.69 -9.53 -0.29
C LYS A 74 -13.60 -9.48 0.78
N THR A 75 -12.57 -8.65 0.54
CA THR A 75 -11.46 -8.47 1.49
C THR A 75 -11.92 -7.89 2.83
N GLU A 76 -12.80 -6.88 2.81
CA GLU A 76 -13.34 -6.28 4.03
C GLU A 76 -14.32 -7.20 4.77
N LYS A 77 -15.02 -8.10 4.06
CA LYS A 77 -15.85 -9.15 4.68
C LYS A 77 -15.00 -10.20 5.41
N GLU A 78 -13.92 -10.65 4.77
CA GLU A 78 -13.01 -11.64 5.34
C GLU A 78 -12.15 -11.05 6.47
N HIS A 79 -11.86 -9.74 6.41
CA HIS A 79 -11.07 -9.02 7.41
C HIS A 79 -11.84 -7.80 7.96
N PRO A 80 -12.80 -7.98 8.89
CA PRO A 80 -13.71 -6.90 9.32
C PRO A 80 -13.02 -5.70 9.96
N LYS A 81 -11.79 -5.88 10.47
CA LYS A 81 -10.97 -4.81 11.04
C LYS A 81 -10.20 -4.01 10.00
N VAL A 82 -10.17 -4.47 8.76
CA VAL A 82 -9.48 -3.80 7.66
C VAL A 82 -10.47 -2.94 6.87
N LYS A 83 -10.09 -1.71 6.60
CA LYS A 83 -10.80 -0.81 5.67
C LYS A 83 -9.87 -0.33 4.58
N VAL A 84 -10.28 -0.51 3.32
CA VAL A 84 -9.49 -0.11 2.17
C VAL A 84 -9.87 1.30 1.74
N ILE A 85 -8.87 2.14 1.49
CA ILE A 85 -9.01 3.47 0.90
C ILE A 85 -8.17 3.48 -0.38
N CYS A 86 -8.85 3.55 -1.52
CA CYS A 86 -8.22 3.42 -2.83
C CYS A 86 -8.75 4.49 -3.77
N ALA A 87 -7.87 5.14 -4.55
CA ALA A 87 -8.34 6.05 -5.58
C ALA A 87 -9.08 5.27 -6.68
N THR A 88 -10.18 5.82 -7.16
CA THR A 88 -11.01 5.22 -8.23
C THR A 88 -10.59 5.72 -9.61
N GLU A 89 -9.93 6.87 -9.66
CA GLU A 89 -9.49 7.53 -10.89
C GLU A 89 -8.11 8.16 -10.68
N ARG A 90 -7.39 8.35 -11.77
CA ARG A 90 -6.18 9.17 -11.76
C ARG A 90 -6.59 10.63 -11.60
N VAL A 91 -6.47 11.15 -10.38
CA VAL A 91 -6.74 12.56 -10.12
C VAL A 91 -5.60 13.38 -10.73
N GLY A 92 -5.93 14.27 -11.67
CA GLY A 92 -4.99 15.30 -12.15
C GLY A 92 -4.51 16.16 -10.96
N HIS A 93 -3.29 16.68 -11.04
CA HIS A 93 -2.63 17.41 -9.95
C HIS A 93 -3.23 18.78 -9.59
N GLY A 94 -4.40 19.17 -10.12
CA GLY A 94 -5.06 20.44 -9.82
C GLY A 94 -6.36 20.25 -9.07
N ARG A 95 -6.45 20.73 -7.83
CA ARG A 95 -7.73 20.99 -7.17
C ARG A 95 -8.21 22.36 -7.59
N THR A 96 -9.50 22.49 -7.92
CA THR A 96 -10.14 23.81 -8.10
C THR A 96 -10.23 24.51 -6.75
N VAL A 97 -10.28 25.86 -6.78
CA VAL A 97 -10.44 26.68 -5.57
C VAL A 97 -11.69 26.27 -4.78
N GLU A 98 -12.78 25.95 -5.46
CA GLU A 98 -14.04 25.46 -4.88
C GLU A 98 -13.84 24.15 -4.12
N GLN A 99 -13.06 23.21 -4.66
CA GLN A 99 -12.74 21.93 -4.01
C GLN A 99 -11.83 22.09 -2.77
N ILE A 100 -11.10 23.19 -2.68
CA ILE A 100 -10.24 23.49 -1.51
C ILE A 100 -11.08 24.03 -0.35
N PHE A 101 -12.15 24.78 -0.64
CA PHE A 101 -13.01 25.40 0.37
C PHE A 101 -14.27 24.59 0.70
N GLU A 102 -14.50 23.46 0.02
CA GLU A 102 -15.61 22.55 0.32
C GLU A 102 -15.43 21.98 1.74
N LYS A 103 -16.43 22.16 2.60
CA LYS A 103 -16.45 21.52 3.93
C LYS A 103 -16.67 20.03 3.75
N LEU A 104 -15.59 19.27 3.98
CA LEU A 104 -15.61 17.83 3.87
C LEU A 104 -16.19 17.19 5.13
N PRO A 105 -16.95 16.08 5.03
CA PRO A 105 -17.32 15.28 6.19
C PRO A 105 -16.06 14.83 6.95
N ALA A 106 -16.06 14.95 8.28
CA ALA A 106 -14.90 14.61 9.11
C ALA A 106 -14.65 13.10 9.14
N GLU A 107 -15.72 12.31 9.25
CA GLU A 107 -15.67 10.87 9.45
C GLU A 107 -16.01 10.10 8.17
N LEU A 108 -15.54 8.84 8.13
CA LEU A 108 -15.88 7.92 7.05
C LEU A 108 -17.39 7.62 7.06
N PRO A 109 -18.03 7.48 5.88
CA PRO A 109 -19.43 7.13 5.82
C PRO A 109 -19.72 5.84 6.56
N GLU A 110 -20.87 5.79 7.25
CA GLU A 110 -21.38 4.53 7.78
C GLU A 110 -21.85 3.65 6.61
N GLU A 111 -21.28 2.48 6.51
CA GLU A 111 -21.59 1.50 5.48
C GLU A 111 -22.16 0.26 6.14
N LYS A 112 -23.26 -0.26 5.61
CA LYS A 112 -23.80 -1.53 6.08
C LYS A 112 -22.89 -2.68 5.69
N ALA A 113 -22.68 -3.61 6.60
CA ALA A 113 -21.93 -4.81 6.34
C ALA A 113 -22.56 -5.59 5.17
N GLY A 114 -21.76 -5.91 4.16
CA GLY A 114 -22.21 -6.68 3.00
C GLY A 114 -22.76 -5.88 1.83
N GLU A 115 -22.77 -4.56 1.90
CA GLU A 115 -23.10 -3.76 0.71
C GLU A 115 -21.93 -3.72 -0.30
N ALA A 116 -22.27 -3.85 -1.59
CA ALA A 116 -21.28 -3.78 -2.67
C ALA A 116 -20.46 -2.49 -2.62
N MET A 117 -19.15 -2.62 -2.78
CA MET A 117 -18.24 -1.47 -2.85
C MET A 117 -18.29 -0.86 -4.25
N THR A 118 -19.08 0.20 -4.41
CA THR A 118 -19.15 0.96 -5.66
C THR A 118 -18.07 2.04 -5.73
N THR A 119 -17.81 2.50 -6.95
CA THR A 119 -16.93 3.67 -7.20
C THR A 119 -17.37 4.88 -6.40
N GLU A 120 -18.69 5.09 -6.30
CA GLU A 120 -19.28 6.23 -5.57
C GLU A 120 -19.03 6.15 -4.07
N LYS A 121 -19.20 4.96 -3.47
CA LYS A 121 -18.90 4.74 -2.06
C LYS A 121 -17.42 5.00 -1.77
N MET A 122 -16.52 4.52 -2.62
CA MET A 122 -15.09 4.76 -2.46
C MET A 122 -14.74 6.24 -2.62
N ARG A 123 -15.39 6.94 -3.56
CA ARG A 123 -15.24 8.39 -3.67
C ARG A 123 -15.74 9.12 -2.42
N ALA A 124 -16.87 8.68 -1.86
CA ALA A 124 -17.37 9.22 -0.60
C ALA A 124 -16.37 9.03 0.55
N ARG A 125 -15.78 7.83 0.69
CA ARG A 125 -14.69 7.59 1.66
C ARG A 125 -13.52 8.55 1.48
N LEU A 126 -13.05 8.72 0.24
CA LEU A 126 -11.92 9.60 -0.08
C LEU A 126 -12.22 11.09 0.14
N ARG A 127 -13.48 11.51 0.04
CA ARG A 127 -13.91 12.89 0.26
C ARG A 127 -14.04 13.27 1.74
N THR A 128 -13.92 12.32 2.66
CA THR A 128 -13.89 12.64 4.09
C THR A 128 -12.56 13.22 4.52
N GLY A 129 -12.52 14.02 5.57
CA GLY A 129 -11.28 14.53 6.15
C GLY A 129 -10.30 13.41 6.52
N LYS A 130 -10.81 12.36 7.18
CA LYS A 130 -10.04 11.17 7.54
C LYS A 130 -9.53 10.38 6.33
N GLY A 131 -10.38 10.22 5.31
CA GLY A 131 -9.99 9.54 4.06
C GLY A 131 -8.87 10.27 3.35
N GLN A 132 -8.92 11.60 3.31
CA GLN A 132 -7.88 12.43 2.71
C GLN A 132 -6.58 12.40 3.51
N GLU A 133 -6.65 12.47 4.84
CA GLU A 133 -5.50 12.32 5.71
C GLU A 133 -4.76 11.01 5.45
N ILE A 134 -5.49 9.90 5.47
CA ILE A 134 -4.92 8.57 5.22
C ILE A 134 -4.34 8.47 3.81
N TYR A 135 -5.10 8.95 2.81
CA TYR A 135 -4.66 8.86 1.41
C TYR A 135 -3.42 9.72 1.12
N SER A 136 -3.28 10.87 1.78
CA SER A 136 -2.12 11.75 1.61
C SER A 136 -0.80 11.08 2.01
N LYS A 137 -0.82 10.20 3.01
CA LYS A 137 0.35 9.46 3.49
C LYS A 137 0.89 8.44 2.49
N ARG A 138 0.10 8.04 1.47
CA ARG A 138 0.49 7.03 0.48
C ARG A 138 1.82 7.33 -0.22
N LYS A 139 1.97 8.55 -0.75
CA LYS A 139 3.17 8.94 -1.51
C LYS A 139 4.43 9.00 -0.65
N THR A 140 4.25 9.36 0.63
CA THR A 140 5.37 9.54 1.56
C THR A 140 5.77 8.26 2.29
N THR A 141 5.14 7.13 1.98
CA THR A 141 5.35 5.87 2.70
C THR A 141 6.02 4.81 1.82
N VAL A 142 5.35 4.36 0.78
CA VAL A 142 5.82 3.22 -0.04
C VAL A 142 7.00 3.61 -0.94
N GLU A 143 6.90 4.77 -1.61
CA GLU A 143 7.94 5.23 -2.54
C GLU A 143 9.31 5.42 -1.85
N PRO A 144 9.41 6.06 -0.67
CA PRO A 144 10.66 6.14 0.08
C PRO A 144 11.23 4.79 0.48
N ALA A 145 10.41 3.83 0.93
CA ALA A 145 10.88 2.50 1.30
C ALA A 145 11.56 1.79 0.11
N PHE A 146 10.92 1.78 -1.05
CA PHE A 146 11.53 1.25 -2.28
C PHE A 146 12.75 2.06 -2.73
N GLY A 147 12.74 3.39 -2.52
CA GLY A 147 13.88 4.26 -2.77
C GLY A 147 15.10 3.88 -1.95
N ILE A 148 14.93 3.61 -0.67
CA ILE A 148 16.00 3.14 0.24
C ILE A 148 16.53 1.79 -0.22
N ILE A 149 15.64 0.82 -0.49
CA ILE A 149 16.04 -0.52 -0.96
C ILE A 149 16.88 -0.42 -2.24
N LYS A 150 16.43 0.36 -3.22
CA LYS A 150 17.11 0.45 -4.52
C LYS A 150 18.38 1.31 -4.50
N ARG A 151 18.39 2.43 -3.76
CA ARG A 151 19.49 3.42 -3.82
C ARG A 151 20.48 3.27 -2.69
N VAL A 152 20.00 3.05 -1.46
CA VAL A 152 20.86 2.97 -0.26
C VAL A 152 21.39 1.55 -0.08
N MET A 153 20.50 0.54 -0.14
CA MET A 153 20.89 -0.85 -0.01
C MET A 153 21.46 -1.44 -1.30
N GLY A 154 21.29 -0.74 -2.43
CA GLY A 154 21.86 -1.15 -3.73
C GLY A 154 21.13 -2.32 -4.41
N PHE A 155 19.98 -2.75 -3.87
CA PHE A 155 19.21 -3.85 -4.46
C PHE A 155 18.42 -3.37 -5.67
N ARG A 156 18.97 -3.61 -6.87
CA ARG A 156 18.38 -3.12 -8.12
C ARG A 156 17.80 -4.22 -9.00
N GLN A 157 18.21 -5.45 -8.80
CA GLN A 157 17.80 -6.61 -9.59
C GLN A 157 17.88 -7.88 -8.75
N PHE A 158 17.07 -8.86 -9.09
CA PHE A 158 17.16 -10.19 -8.52
C PHE A 158 18.32 -10.98 -9.10
N LEU A 159 18.97 -11.78 -8.27
CA LEU A 159 20.02 -12.69 -8.66
C LEU A 159 19.46 -14.09 -8.96
N MET A 160 18.34 -14.43 -8.34
CA MET A 160 17.67 -15.71 -8.53
C MET A 160 16.56 -15.65 -9.60
N ARG A 161 16.09 -16.84 -10.01
CA ARG A 161 14.98 -17.01 -10.96
C ARG A 161 13.92 -17.92 -10.36
N GLY A 162 12.67 -17.75 -10.85
CA GLY A 162 11.52 -18.47 -10.33
C GLY A 162 10.86 -17.71 -9.18
N LEU A 163 9.51 -17.77 -9.11
CA LEU A 163 8.73 -16.96 -8.19
C LEU A 163 9.06 -17.26 -6.72
N GLU A 164 9.27 -18.54 -6.40
CA GLU A 164 9.61 -19.00 -5.05
C GLU A 164 10.97 -18.45 -4.60
N ASN A 165 12.02 -18.64 -5.41
CA ASN A 165 13.35 -18.15 -5.08
C ASN A 165 13.41 -16.62 -4.98
N ILE A 166 12.68 -15.92 -5.86
CA ILE A 166 12.54 -14.47 -5.80
C ILE A 166 11.81 -14.03 -4.53
N GLY A 167 10.83 -14.83 -4.07
CA GLY A 167 10.19 -14.61 -2.79
C GLY A 167 11.19 -14.63 -1.63
N ILE A 168 12.02 -15.65 -1.55
CA ILE A 168 13.06 -15.80 -0.52
C ILE A 168 14.06 -14.65 -0.57
N GLU A 169 14.52 -14.29 -1.77
CA GLU A 169 15.45 -13.17 -1.97
C GLU A 169 14.81 -11.83 -1.54
N TRP A 170 13.55 -11.62 -1.90
CA TRP A 170 12.81 -10.42 -1.54
C TRP A 170 12.54 -10.34 -0.03
N ASP A 171 12.21 -11.45 0.62
CA ASP A 171 12.04 -11.51 2.07
C ASP A 171 13.35 -11.16 2.79
N SER A 172 14.48 -11.64 2.30
CA SER A 172 15.79 -11.30 2.86
C SER A 172 16.11 -9.81 2.76
N VAL A 173 15.77 -9.18 1.65
CA VAL A 173 15.91 -7.73 1.43
C VAL A 173 15.00 -6.93 2.36
N THR A 174 13.75 -7.36 2.50
CA THR A 174 12.78 -6.65 3.37
C THR A 174 13.10 -6.81 4.85
N ILE A 175 13.62 -7.96 5.28
CA ILE A 175 14.14 -8.16 6.64
C ILE A 175 15.31 -7.21 6.90
N SER A 176 16.27 -7.13 5.99
CA SER A 176 17.43 -6.23 6.12
C SER A 176 17.01 -4.77 6.19
N TYR A 177 16.05 -4.35 5.37
CA TYR A 177 15.44 -3.03 5.43
C TYR A 177 14.78 -2.76 6.79
N ASN A 178 13.95 -3.69 7.27
CA ASN A 178 13.25 -3.55 8.53
C ASN A 178 14.21 -3.49 9.72
N LEU A 179 15.26 -4.31 9.76
CA LEU A 179 16.29 -4.26 10.81
C LEU A 179 16.99 -2.89 10.85
N SER A 180 17.39 -2.37 9.69
CA SER A 180 18.00 -1.04 9.59
C SER A 180 17.03 0.05 10.07
N ARG A 181 15.75 -0.04 9.70
CA ARG A 181 14.72 0.91 10.13
C ARG A 181 14.45 0.84 11.63
N MET A 182 14.34 -0.35 12.20
CA MET A 182 14.17 -0.55 13.64
C MET A 182 15.35 0.02 14.45
N HIS A 183 16.57 -0.18 13.97
CA HIS A 183 17.77 0.41 14.58
C HIS A 183 17.68 1.95 14.59
N SER A 184 17.29 2.56 13.47
CA SER A 184 17.10 4.01 13.37
C SER A 184 16.02 4.53 14.31
N LEU A 185 14.89 3.83 14.42
CA LEU A 185 13.80 4.20 15.32
C LEU A 185 14.24 4.12 16.79
N LYS A 186 14.99 3.09 17.17
CA LYS A 186 15.54 2.95 18.52
C LYS A 186 16.53 4.09 18.84
N SER A 187 17.41 4.42 17.93
CA SER A 187 18.39 5.52 18.10
C SER A 187 17.69 6.87 18.27
N LEU A 188 16.60 7.13 17.52
CA LEU A 188 15.80 8.33 17.64
C LEU A 188 15.01 8.39 18.97
N ALA A 189 14.57 7.27 19.52
CA ALA A 189 13.91 7.23 20.80
C ALA A 189 14.88 7.56 21.93
N LEU A 190 16.09 6.98 21.92
CA LEU A 190 17.15 7.25 22.91
C LEU A 190 17.67 8.70 22.87
N ALA A 191 17.62 9.36 21.71
CA ALA A 191 18.08 10.76 21.58
C ALA A 191 17.03 11.78 22.11
N LYS A 192 15.84 11.33 22.49
CA LYS A 192 14.75 12.19 23.03
C LYS A 192 14.62 12.10 24.56
N GLU A 193 15.34 11.17 25.19
CA GLU A 193 15.52 11.05 26.63
C GLU A 193 16.73 11.87 27.10
#